data_d3e4df32aedf2994be71750a73d5e5c0
#
_entry.id   d3e4df32aedf2994be71750a73d5e5c0
#
_cell.length_a   1.000
_cell.length_b   1.000
_cell.length_c   1.000
_cell.angle_alpha   90.00
_cell.angle_beta   90.00
_cell.angle_gamma   90.00
#
_symmetry.space_group_name_H-M   'P 1'
#
loop_
_entity.id
_entity.type
_entity.pdbx_description
1 polymer ?
#
loop_
_entity_poly.entity_id
_entity_poly.type
_entity_poly.pdbx_seq_one_letter_code
_entity_poly.pdbx_strand_id
1 'polypeptide(L)'
;VDEVLEKIQFFYENIKTLKTNFIQETIFLDGSKEIRTGKLLIKKPGKFRWEYEKPERFLIISDGVKVFVYYPEEKEVLIYPSGKMISSQLALGFMNGRGSIKKDLKLESYEILSKNTWRISFLPLKKDPHIEKIVLTVNLDTGEVKEFYFINTVGEKIKIIFKNLEYNLNLENSLFAFVPPRDSKIVNVYQEK
;
A
#
# COMPACT_ATOMS: atom_id res chain seq x y z
N VAL A 1 -14.87 -3.00 -19.07
CA VAL A 1 -14.15 -3.22 -17.80
C VAL A 1 -12.75 -3.73 -18.06
N ASP A 2 -12.55 -4.74 -18.91
CA ASP A 2 -11.24 -5.33 -19.20
C ASP A 2 -10.24 -4.29 -19.69
N GLU A 3 -10.64 -3.39 -20.59
CA GLU A 3 -9.81 -2.28 -21.06
C GLU A 3 -9.39 -1.35 -19.92
N VAL A 4 -10.25 -1.13 -18.93
CA VAL A 4 -9.94 -0.31 -17.75
C VAL A 4 -8.91 -1.01 -16.88
N LEU A 5 -9.07 -2.30 -16.63
CA LEU A 5 -8.12 -3.10 -15.86
C LEU A 5 -6.74 -3.16 -16.55
N GLU A 6 -6.73 -3.28 -17.88
CA GLU A 6 -5.50 -3.22 -18.68
C GLU A 6 -4.82 -1.86 -18.57
N LYS A 7 -5.59 -0.79 -18.57
CA LYS A 7 -5.06 0.57 -18.44
C LYS A 7 -4.42 0.82 -17.08
N ILE A 8 -5.06 0.36 -16.01
CA ILE A 8 -4.49 0.44 -14.65
C ILE A 8 -3.20 -0.38 -14.58
N GLN A 9 -3.24 -1.62 -15.03
CA GLN A 9 -2.08 -2.51 -15.03
C GLN A 9 -0.92 -1.89 -15.83
N PHE A 10 -1.19 -1.43 -17.04
CA PHE A 10 -0.23 -0.77 -17.92
C PHE A 10 0.38 0.48 -17.27
N PHE A 11 -0.43 1.33 -16.62
CA PHE A 11 0.08 2.51 -15.93
C PHE A 11 1.11 2.13 -14.86
N TYR A 12 0.76 1.17 -13.98
CA TYR A 12 1.66 0.76 -12.92
C TYR A 12 2.84 -0.09 -13.40
N GLU A 13 2.73 -0.82 -14.48
CA GLU A 13 3.87 -1.53 -15.09
C GLU A 13 4.92 -0.58 -15.69
N ASN A 14 4.49 0.55 -16.20
CA ASN A 14 5.37 1.51 -16.88
C ASN A 14 5.99 2.57 -15.97
N ILE A 15 5.53 2.73 -14.74
CA ILE A 15 6.20 3.60 -13.78
C ILE A 15 7.30 2.85 -13.02
N LYS A 16 8.43 3.53 -12.81
CA LYS A 16 9.57 2.98 -12.05
C LYS A 16 9.56 3.44 -10.60
N THR A 17 9.17 4.68 -10.38
CA THR A 17 9.10 5.29 -9.06
C THR A 17 7.80 6.05 -8.89
N LEU A 18 7.34 6.15 -7.65
CA LEU A 18 6.15 6.90 -7.27
C LEU A 18 6.42 7.62 -5.96
N LYS A 19 5.97 8.86 -5.87
CA LYS A 19 5.97 9.66 -4.65
C LYS A 19 4.60 10.28 -4.47
N THR A 20 4.05 10.19 -3.28
CA THR A 20 2.75 10.78 -2.96
C THR A 20 2.65 11.09 -1.47
N ASN A 21 1.80 12.06 -1.13
CA ASN A 21 1.28 12.19 0.21
C ASN A 21 0.02 11.33 0.33
N PHE A 22 -0.31 10.87 1.52
CA PHE A 22 -1.52 10.10 1.74
C PHE A 22 -2.27 10.55 2.99
N ILE A 23 -3.58 10.32 2.96
CA ILE A 23 -4.48 10.38 4.10
C ILE A 23 -5.08 8.99 4.24
N GLN A 24 -4.90 8.36 5.39
CA GLN A 24 -5.49 7.07 5.73
C GLN A 24 -6.58 7.27 6.77
N GLU A 25 -7.77 6.80 6.47
CA GLU A 25 -8.89 6.70 7.42
C GLU A 25 -9.13 5.23 7.74
N THR A 26 -9.08 4.88 9.02
CA THR A 26 -9.43 3.55 9.51
C THR A 26 -10.73 3.64 10.29
N ILE A 27 -11.70 2.80 9.95
CA ILE A 27 -12.96 2.64 10.69
C ILE A 27 -12.90 1.28 11.38
N PHE A 28 -12.84 1.31 12.69
CA PHE A 28 -12.79 0.12 13.54
C PHE A 28 -14.17 -0.51 13.72
N LEU A 29 -14.22 -1.73 14.27
CA LEU A 29 -15.47 -2.47 14.46
C LEU A 29 -16.47 -1.77 15.39
N ASP A 30 -15.98 -1.02 16.37
CA ASP A 30 -16.81 -0.22 17.28
C ASP A 30 -17.34 1.09 16.64
N GLY A 31 -17.00 1.35 15.36
CA GLY A 31 -17.38 2.55 14.64
C GLY A 31 -16.47 3.75 14.89
N SER A 32 -15.48 3.63 15.76
CA SER A 32 -14.48 4.68 15.96
C SER A 32 -13.64 4.87 14.69
N LYS A 33 -13.09 6.07 14.51
CA LYS A 33 -12.28 6.45 13.35
C LYS A 33 -10.93 6.95 13.78
N GLU A 34 -9.91 6.58 13.01
CA GLU A 34 -8.57 7.13 13.12
C GLU A 34 -8.14 7.69 11.77
N ILE A 35 -7.55 8.88 11.78
CA ILE A 35 -6.97 9.49 10.59
C ILE A 35 -5.47 9.58 10.76
N ARG A 36 -4.74 9.01 9.82
CA ARG A 36 -3.28 9.09 9.72
C ARG A 36 -2.89 9.79 8.43
N THR A 37 -1.81 10.55 8.49
CA THR A 37 -1.25 11.21 7.31
C THR A 37 0.23 10.95 7.20
N GLY A 38 0.77 11.05 5.98
CA GLY A 38 2.18 10.86 5.75
C GLY A 38 2.57 10.88 4.28
N LYS A 39 3.69 10.25 3.99
CA LYS A 39 4.31 10.18 2.67
C LYS A 39 4.59 8.74 2.28
N LEU A 40 4.44 8.46 0.99
CA LEU A 40 4.78 7.17 0.40
C LEU A 40 5.76 7.38 -0.75
N LEU A 41 6.87 6.66 -0.71
CA LEU A 41 7.81 6.51 -1.81
C LEU A 41 7.83 5.06 -2.25
N ILE A 42 7.79 4.82 -3.54
CA ILE A 42 7.94 3.49 -4.14
C ILE A 42 9.05 3.55 -5.19
N LYS A 43 9.95 2.57 -5.16
CA LYS A 43 10.92 2.32 -6.22
C LYS A 43 10.92 0.84 -6.57
N LYS A 44 10.45 0.54 -7.76
CA LYS A 44 10.37 -0.85 -8.23
C LYS A 44 11.75 -1.44 -8.55
N PRO A 45 11.89 -2.75 -8.38
CA PRO A 45 10.94 -3.66 -7.75
C PRO A 45 11.08 -3.67 -6.23
N GLY A 46 9.92 -3.68 -5.55
CA GLY A 46 9.81 -4.06 -4.14
C GLY A 46 10.39 -3.12 -3.08
N LYS A 47 10.94 -1.97 -3.47
CA LYS A 47 11.39 -0.95 -2.51
C LYS A 47 10.27 0.03 -2.24
N PHE A 48 10.02 0.30 -0.98
CA PHE A 48 9.08 1.35 -0.58
C PHE A 48 9.49 1.96 0.76
N ARG A 49 9.02 3.17 1.00
CA ARG A 49 9.15 3.91 2.23
C ARG A 49 7.83 4.56 2.56
N TRP A 50 7.17 4.09 3.59
CA TRP A 50 5.88 4.57 4.06
C TRP A 50 6.09 5.29 5.39
N GLU A 51 6.07 6.60 5.36
CA GLU A 51 6.28 7.45 6.54
C GLU A 51 4.93 7.95 7.05
N TYR A 52 4.56 7.52 8.24
CA TYR A 52 3.44 8.08 8.97
C TYR A 52 3.95 9.26 9.80
N GLU A 53 3.28 10.42 9.66
CA GLU A 53 3.68 11.67 10.31
C GLU A 53 2.74 12.06 11.45
N LYS A 54 1.44 11.78 11.31
CA LYS A 54 0.40 12.12 12.29
C LYS A 54 -0.63 11.00 12.41
N PRO A 55 -1.23 10.81 13.61
CA PRO A 55 -0.95 11.49 14.88
C PRO A 55 0.38 11.06 15.49
N GLU A 56 0.85 9.84 15.23
CA GLU A 56 2.10 9.26 15.68
C GLU A 56 3.05 9.03 14.52
N ARG A 57 4.32 9.21 14.77
CA ARG A 57 5.36 8.97 13.77
C ARG A 57 5.79 7.52 13.82
N PHE A 58 5.73 6.85 12.70
CA PHE A 58 6.39 5.56 12.48
C PHE A 58 6.72 5.36 11.00
N LEU A 59 7.60 4.43 10.72
CA LEU A 59 8.15 4.21 9.40
C LEU A 59 8.01 2.73 9.04
N ILE A 60 7.50 2.46 7.85
CA ILE A 60 7.55 1.14 7.24
C ILE A 60 8.43 1.25 6.01
N ILE A 61 9.53 0.49 5.96
CA ILE A 61 10.50 0.59 4.88
C ILE A 61 10.89 -0.79 4.37
N SER A 62 10.92 -0.95 3.05
CA SER A 62 11.43 -2.15 2.38
C SER A 62 12.65 -1.80 1.54
N ASP A 63 13.72 -2.51 1.73
CA ASP A 63 14.92 -2.46 0.88
C ASP A 63 14.83 -3.37 -0.35
N GLY A 64 13.70 -4.07 -0.51
CA GLY A 64 13.46 -5.09 -1.53
C GLY A 64 13.68 -6.52 -1.02
N VAL A 65 14.29 -6.70 0.13
CA VAL A 65 14.59 -8.00 0.76
C VAL A 65 13.91 -8.15 2.11
N LYS A 66 13.98 -7.13 2.95
CA LYS A 66 13.38 -7.09 4.29
C LYS A 66 12.43 -5.91 4.41
N VAL A 67 11.46 -6.05 5.32
CA VAL A 67 10.57 -4.97 5.72
C VAL A 67 10.85 -4.63 7.18
N PHE A 68 11.13 -3.37 7.42
CA PHE A 68 11.36 -2.82 8.75
C PHE A 68 10.17 -1.95 9.15
N VAL A 69 9.67 -2.13 10.37
CA VAL A 69 8.71 -1.20 10.99
C VAL A 69 9.40 -0.56 12.17
N TYR A 70 9.58 0.74 12.11
CA TYR A 70 10.28 1.50 13.14
C TYR A 70 9.34 2.45 13.87
N TYR A 71 9.26 2.30 15.17
CA TYR A 71 8.55 3.16 16.09
C TYR A 71 9.56 4.00 16.88
N PRO A 72 9.77 5.28 16.51
CA PRO A 72 10.83 6.11 17.10
C PRO A 72 10.65 6.38 18.60
N GLU A 73 9.40 6.57 19.04
CA GLU A 73 9.11 6.90 20.44
C GLU A 73 9.37 5.73 21.36
N GLU A 74 9.00 4.51 20.92
CA GLU A 74 9.25 3.27 21.66
C GLU A 74 10.68 2.74 21.46
N LYS A 75 11.42 3.32 20.53
CA LYS A 75 12.73 2.84 20.08
C LYS A 75 12.70 1.36 19.69
N GLU A 76 11.64 0.94 19.01
CA GLU A 76 11.44 -0.45 18.60
C GLU A 76 11.49 -0.59 17.09
N VAL A 77 12.15 -1.65 16.63
CA VAL A 77 12.23 -2.05 15.23
C VAL A 77 11.73 -3.47 15.08
N LEU A 78 10.66 -3.65 14.31
CA LEU A 78 10.19 -4.96 13.89
C LEU A 78 10.79 -5.28 12.52
N ILE A 79 11.33 -6.48 12.35
CA ILE A 79 11.92 -6.94 11.08
C ILE A 79 11.10 -8.12 10.57
N TYR A 80 10.53 -7.95 9.39
CA TYR A 80 9.79 -8.99 8.67
C TYR A 80 10.65 -9.57 7.54
N PRO A 81 10.65 -10.90 7.34
CA PRO A 81 11.33 -11.50 6.21
C PRO A 81 10.70 -11.10 4.88
N SER A 82 11.49 -11.18 3.81
CA SER A 82 11.03 -10.83 2.46
C SER A 82 9.81 -11.66 2.02
N GLY A 83 8.90 -11.02 1.30
CA GLY A 83 7.70 -11.65 0.77
C GLY A 83 6.50 -11.67 1.70
N LYS A 84 6.65 -11.23 2.96
CA LYS A 84 5.56 -11.12 3.93
C LYS A 84 5.28 -9.66 4.21
N MET A 85 4.33 -9.16 3.49
CA MET A 85 3.91 -7.77 3.59
C MET A 85 2.87 -7.62 4.71
N ILE A 86 2.89 -6.49 5.37
CA ILE A 86 1.85 -6.05 6.27
C ILE A 86 0.56 -5.84 5.46
N SER A 87 -0.60 -6.13 6.02
CA SER A 87 -1.89 -6.22 5.30
C SER A 87 -2.19 -5.06 4.34
N SER A 88 -1.92 -3.82 4.74
CA SER A 88 -2.11 -2.64 3.86
C SER A 88 -1.18 -2.62 2.65
N GLN A 89 -0.05 -3.31 2.71
CA GLN A 89 0.96 -3.34 1.66
C GLN A 89 0.74 -4.48 0.66
N LEU A 90 0.13 -5.58 1.08
CA LEU A 90 -0.34 -6.63 0.17
C LEU A 90 -1.34 -6.04 -0.82
N ALA A 91 -2.24 -5.22 -0.30
CA ALA A 91 -3.25 -4.56 -1.11
C ALA A 91 -2.66 -3.63 -2.18
N LEU A 92 -1.46 -3.07 -1.94
CA LEU A 92 -0.76 -2.19 -2.87
C LEU A 92 0.35 -2.91 -3.67
N GLY A 93 0.42 -4.23 -3.59
CA GLY A 93 1.47 -5.02 -4.21
C GLY A 93 1.65 -4.78 -5.71
N PHE A 94 0.56 -4.56 -6.44
CA PHE A 94 0.63 -4.24 -7.86
C PHE A 94 1.29 -2.88 -8.13
N MET A 95 1.16 -1.91 -7.23
CA MET A 95 1.78 -0.59 -7.36
C MET A 95 3.30 -0.66 -7.20
N ASN A 96 3.81 -1.60 -6.42
CA ASN A 96 5.25 -1.77 -6.21
C ASN A 96 5.90 -2.83 -7.13
N GLY A 97 5.14 -3.35 -8.11
CA GLY A 97 5.63 -4.30 -9.12
C GLY A 97 5.71 -5.75 -8.64
N ARG A 98 5.07 -6.10 -7.52
CA ARG A 98 5.06 -7.47 -6.96
C ARG A 98 3.73 -8.19 -7.09
N GLY A 99 2.71 -7.56 -7.65
CA GLY A 99 1.38 -8.12 -7.85
C GLY A 99 0.80 -7.76 -9.21
N SER A 100 -0.28 -8.43 -9.57
CA SER A 100 -1.03 -8.18 -10.78
C SER A 100 -2.51 -8.15 -10.51
N ILE A 101 -3.19 -7.08 -10.92
CA ILE A 101 -4.65 -6.97 -10.75
C ILE A 101 -5.34 -8.18 -11.36
N LYS A 102 -4.95 -8.58 -12.57
CA LYS A 102 -5.59 -9.69 -13.29
C LYS A 102 -5.28 -11.08 -12.73
N LYS A 103 -4.09 -11.27 -12.14
CA LYS A 103 -3.65 -12.57 -11.62
C LYS A 103 -4.02 -12.79 -10.17
N ASP A 104 -4.18 -11.72 -9.41
CA ASP A 104 -4.32 -11.79 -7.97
C ASP A 104 -5.73 -11.41 -7.50
N LEU A 105 -6.51 -10.69 -8.33
CA LEU A 105 -7.81 -10.14 -7.99
C LEU A 105 -8.90 -10.59 -8.97
N LYS A 106 -10.06 -10.90 -8.42
CA LYS A 106 -11.29 -11.16 -9.16
C LYS A 106 -12.17 -9.93 -9.12
N LEU A 107 -12.56 -9.44 -10.29
CA LEU A 107 -13.56 -8.38 -10.40
C LEU A 107 -14.88 -8.83 -9.77
N GLU A 108 -15.41 -8.03 -8.85
CA GLU A 108 -16.72 -8.24 -8.24
C GLU A 108 -17.77 -7.33 -8.88
N SER A 109 -17.49 -6.02 -8.89
CA SER A 109 -18.40 -5.01 -9.43
C SER A 109 -17.67 -3.73 -9.79
N TYR A 110 -18.36 -2.82 -10.49
CA TYR A 110 -17.87 -1.47 -10.71
C TYR A 110 -19.00 -0.46 -10.71
N GLU A 111 -18.66 0.79 -10.40
CA GLU A 111 -19.54 1.95 -10.39
C GLU A 111 -18.89 3.09 -11.18
N ILE A 112 -19.66 3.73 -12.05
CA ILE A 112 -19.22 4.89 -12.81
C ILE A 112 -19.57 6.14 -12.00
N LEU A 113 -18.56 6.80 -11.41
CA LEU A 113 -18.74 8.00 -10.62
C LEU A 113 -18.81 9.25 -11.49
N SER A 114 -18.07 9.26 -12.58
CA SER A 114 -18.06 10.31 -13.59
C SER A 114 -17.54 9.78 -14.93
N LYS A 115 -17.53 10.62 -15.97
CA LYS A 115 -16.97 10.27 -17.28
C LYS A 115 -15.56 9.65 -17.17
N ASN A 116 -14.72 10.16 -16.26
CA ASN A 116 -13.31 9.81 -16.18
C ASN A 116 -12.92 9.14 -14.83
N THR A 117 -13.91 8.79 -14.00
CA THR A 117 -13.63 8.22 -12.67
C THR A 117 -14.54 7.04 -12.40
N TRP A 118 -13.94 5.89 -12.18
CA TRP A 118 -14.64 4.67 -11.82
C TRP A 118 -14.21 4.19 -10.45
N ARG A 119 -15.16 3.54 -9.76
CA ARG A 119 -14.89 2.76 -8.55
C ARG A 119 -15.05 1.30 -8.89
N ILE A 120 -14.01 0.51 -8.64
CA ILE A 120 -13.94 -0.90 -9.03
C ILE A 120 -13.68 -1.75 -7.81
N SER A 121 -14.53 -2.74 -7.58
CA SER A 121 -14.46 -3.66 -6.44
C SER A 121 -13.89 -5.01 -6.86
N PHE A 122 -13.00 -5.53 -6.02
CA PHE A 122 -12.32 -6.79 -6.24
C PHE A 122 -12.34 -7.67 -4.99
N LEU A 123 -12.31 -8.97 -5.22
CA LEU A 123 -12.04 -9.99 -4.22
C LEU A 123 -10.66 -10.61 -4.51
N PRO A 124 -9.87 -10.98 -3.50
CA PRO A 124 -8.68 -11.77 -3.70
C PRO A 124 -9.01 -13.09 -4.41
N LEU A 125 -8.27 -13.46 -5.45
CA LEU A 125 -8.46 -14.74 -6.15
C LEU A 125 -8.08 -15.94 -5.26
N LYS A 126 -7.04 -15.75 -4.44
CA LYS A 126 -6.69 -16.69 -3.38
C LYS A 126 -7.08 -16.07 -2.05
N LYS A 127 -7.65 -16.89 -1.17
CA LYS A 127 -8.00 -16.41 0.17
C LYS A 127 -6.78 -15.76 0.83
N ASP A 128 -6.92 -14.48 1.14
CA ASP A 128 -5.90 -13.72 1.85
C ASP A 128 -6.23 -13.73 3.35
N PRO A 129 -5.25 -13.97 4.24
CA PRO A 129 -5.51 -14.00 5.67
C PRO A 129 -5.84 -12.61 6.26
N HIS A 130 -5.58 -11.54 5.52
CA HIS A 130 -5.71 -10.16 6.01
C HIS A 130 -6.72 -9.32 5.24
N ILE A 131 -7.04 -9.68 3.99
CA ILE A 131 -7.87 -8.87 3.10
C ILE A 131 -9.09 -9.66 2.62
N GLU A 132 -10.26 -9.10 2.85
CA GLU A 132 -11.53 -9.65 2.37
C GLU A 132 -11.94 -9.02 1.03
N LYS A 133 -11.78 -7.69 0.90
CA LYS A 133 -12.24 -6.94 -0.27
C LYS A 133 -11.35 -5.72 -0.53
N ILE A 134 -11.17 -5.41 -1.80
CA ILE A 134 -10.41 -4.24 -2.28
C ILE A 134 -11.32 -3.41 -3.19
N VAL A 135 -11.27 -2.09 -3.04
CA VAL A 135 -11.96 -1.15 -3.92
C VAL A 135 -10.99 -0.06 -4.37
N LEU A 136 -10.89 0.15 -5.65
CA LEU A 136 -10.04 1.18 -6.26
C LEU A 136 -10.91 2.28 -6.86
N THR A 137 -10.61 3.54 -6.56
CA THR A 137 -11.13 4.68 -7.32
C THR A 137 -10.06 5.12 -8.31
N VAL A 138 -10.37 5.07 -9.59
CA VAL A 138 -9.40 5.15 -10.69
C VAL A 138 -9.75 6.28 -11.63
N ASN A 139 -8.73 7.02 -12.09
CA ASN A 139 -8.84 7.92 -13.22
C ASN A 139 -8.67 7.14 -14.52
N LEU A 140 -9.69 7.14 -15.39
CA LEU A 140 -9.69 6.38 -16.63
C LEU A 140 -8.78 6.96 -17.71
N ASP A 141 -8.48 8.25 -17.68
CA ASP A 141 -7.62 8.86 -18.68
C ASP A 141 -6.17 8.39 -18.54
N THR A 142 -5.74 8.21 -17.31
CA THR A 142 -4.37 7.85 -16.96
C THR A 142 -4.19 6.41 -16.50
N GLY A 143 -5.18 5.79 -15.89
CA GLY A 143 -5.08 4.52 -15.15
C GLY A 143 -4.62 4.68 -13.70
N GLU A 144 -4.45 5.92 -13.24
CA GLU A 144 -3.98 6.25 -11.90
C GLU A 144 -5.03 5.95 -10.83
N VAL A 145 -4.63 5.27 -9.77
CA VAL A 145 -5.46 5.05 -8.58
C VAL A 145 -5.41 6.28 -7.69
N LYS A 146 -6.56 6.88 -7.46
CA LYS A 146 -6.76 8.05 -6.60
C LYS A 146 -7.00 7.68 -5.16
N GLU A 147 -7.75 6.60 -4.97
CA GLU A 147 -8.18 6.15 -3.67
C GLU A 147 -8.14 4.62 -3.62
N PHE A 148 -7.62 4.13 -2.53
CA PHE A 148 -7.55 2.73 -2.22
C PHE A 148 -8.38 2.46 -0.97
N TYR A 149 -9.35 1.56 -1.06
CA TYR A 149 -10.18 1.15 0.06
C TYR A 149 -10.14 -0.36 0.18
N PHE A 150 -9.98 -0.87 1.38
CA PHE A 150 -10.07 -2.30 1.62
C PHE A 150 -10.75 -2.62 2.95
N ILE A 151 -11.35 -3.79 3.00
CA ILE A 151 -11.91 -4.39 4.20
C ILE A 151 -10.98 -5.52 4.59
N ASN A 152 -10.51 -5.51 5.83
CA ASN A 152 -9.70 -6.61 6.34
C ASN A 152 -10.60 -7.76 6.85
N THR A 153 -10.00 -8.92 7.14
CA THR A 153 -10.73 -10.13 7.53
C THR A 153 -11.42 -10.05 8.89
N VAL A 154 -11.10 -9.04 9.71
CA VAL A 154 -11.82 -8.74 10.96
C VAL A 154 -12.96 -7.74 10.77
N GLY A 155 -13.13 -7.17 9.55
CA GLY A 155 -14.21 -6.27 9.22
C GLY A 155 -13.88 -4.77 9.37
N GLU A 156 -12.66 -4.41 9.69
CA GLU A 156 -12.23 -3.01 9.70
C GLU A 156 -12.08 -2.48 8.28
N LYS A 157 -12.38 -1.20 8.10
CA LYS A 157 -12.37 -0.52 6.80
C LYS A 157 -11.23 0.48 6.76
N ILE A 158 -10.35 0.33 5.80
CA ILE A 158 -9.19 1.20 5.61
C ILE A 158 -9.29 1.89 4.25
N LYS A 159 -9.25 3.21 4.27
CA LYS A 159 -9.30 4.05 3.09
C LYS A 159 -8.02 4.87 3.01
N ILE A 160 -7.35 4.83 1.87
CA ILE A 160 -6.14 5.60 1.62
C ILE A 160 -6.37 6.49 0.41
N ILE A 161 -6.24 7.79 0.59
CA ILE A 161 -6.37 8.80 -0.46
C ILE A 161 -4.98 9.31 -0.79
N PHE A 162 -4.60 9.23 -2.06
CA PHE A 162 -3.34 9.75 -2.56
C PHE A 162 -3.47 11.21 -3.01
N LYS A 163 -2.50 12.02 -2.59
CA LYS A 163 -2.41 13.45 -2.90
C LYS A 163 -1.06 13.78 -3.52
N ASN A 164 -1.06 14.66 -4.52
CA ASN A 164 0.18 15.11 -5.17
C ASN A 164 1.04 13.96 -5.69
N LEU A 165 0.42 13.05 -6.46
CA LEU A 165 1.10 11.93 -7.09
C LEU A 165 2.14 12.43 -8.11
N GLU A 166 3.38 12.00 -7.92
CA GLU A 166 4.50 12.20 -8.83
C GLU A 166 5.12 10.84 -9.15
N TYR A 167 5.50 10.63 -10.39
CA TYR A 167 6.06 9.35 -10.83
C TYR A 167 7.25 9.54 -11.77
N ASN A 168 8.09 8.51 -11.86
CA ASN A 168 9.33 8.49 -12.62
C ASN A 168 10.34 9.55 -12.17
N LEU A 169 10.34 9.89 -10.88
CA LEU A 169 11.37 10.70 -10.26
C LEU A 169 12.66 9.89 -10.05
N ASN A 170 13.79 10.57 -10.04
CA ASN A 170 15.05 9.95 -9.66
C ASN A 170 15.11 9.83 -8.12
N LEU A 171 14.73 8.67 -7.59
CA LEU A 171 14.80 8.37 -6.16
C LEU A 171 16.05 7.54 -5.86
N GLU A 172 16.88 8.03 -4.96
CA GLU A 172 18.10 7.36 -4.54
C GLU A 172 17.82 6.09 -3.74
N ASN A 173 18.64 5.07 -3.91
CA ASN A 173 18.49 3.81 -3.16
C ASN A 173 18.65 4.00 -1.65
N SER A 174 19.40 4.99 -1.21
CA SER A 174 19.59 5.33 0.21
C SER A 174 18.29 5.68 0.93
N LEU A 175 17.28 6.19 0.20
CA LEU A 175 15.94 6.45 0.76
C LEU A 175 15.23 5.17 1.25
N PHE A 176 15.63 4.02 0.71
CA PHE A 176 15.05 2.71 1.02
C PHE A 176 15.98 1.82 1.84
N ALA A 177 17.13 2.34 2.25
CA ALA A 177 18.01 1.69 3.21
C ALA A 177 17.63 2.09 4.62
N PHE A 178 17.62 1.12 5.53
CA PHE A 178 17.33 1.37 6.94
C PHE A 178 18.33 0.64 7.82
N VAL A 179 18.94 1.39 8.73
CA VAL A 179 19.80 0.86 9.77
C VAL A 179 19.15 1.18 11.11
N PRO A 180 18.78 0.16 11.89
CA PRO A 180 18.22 0.40 13.22
C PRO A 180 19.15 1.27 14.07
N PRO A 181 18.61 2.31 14.75
CA PRO A 181 19.40 3.07 15.72
C PRO A 181 20.00 2.15 16.80
N ARG A 182 21.19 2.51 17.32
CA ARG A 182 21.96 1.66 18.24
C ARG A 182 21.21 1.29 19.53
N ASP A 183 20.31 2.16 19.99
CA ASP A 183 19.53 2.01 21.21
C ASP A 183 18.15 1.40 20.96
N SER A 184 17.90 0.87 19.75
CA SER A 184 16.62 0.27 19.43
C SER A 184 16.53 -1.17 19.88
N LYS A 185 15.37 -1.53 20.42
CA LYS A 185 14.96 -2.90 20.61
C LYS A 185 14.59 -3.51 19.25
N ILE A 186 15.28 -4.58 18.87
CA ILE A 186 15.04 -5.28 17.60
C ILE A 186 14.23 -6.54 17.86
N VAL A 187 13.12 -6.66 17.15
CA VAL A 187 12.26 -7.85 17.16
C VAL A 187 12.21 -8.44 15.76
N ASN A 188 12.74 -9.64 15.59
CA ASN A 188 12.60 -10.41 14.37
C ASN A 188 11.26 -11.14 14.39
N VAL A 189 10.38 -10.82 13.44
CA VAL A 189 9.08 -11.47 13.32
C VAL A 189 9.25 -12.74 12.49
N TYR A 190 9.36 -13.87 13.17
CA TYR A 190 9.37 -15.19 12.51
C TYR A 190 7.93 -15.61 12.26
N GLN A 191 7.67 -16.21 11.09
CA GLN A 191 6.42 -16.93 10.95
C GLN A 191 6.59 -18.34 11.50
N GLU A 192 5.67 -18.72 12.35
CA GLU A 192 5.40 -20.12 12.60
C GLU A 192 4.98 -20.78 11.26
N LYS A 193 5.57 -21.94 11.00
CA LYS A 193 5.36 -22.74 9.78
C LYS A 193 3.94 -23.29 9.71
#